data_bc4abab780120d9881f2a116824ac152
#
_entry.id   bc4abab780120d9881f2a116824ac152
#
_cell.length_a   1.000
_cell.length_b   1.000
_cell.length_c   1.000
_cell.angle_alpha   90.00
_cell.angle_beta   90.00
_cell.angle_gamma   90.00
#
_symmetry.space_group_name_H-M   'P 1'
#
loop_
_entity.id
_entity.type
_entity.pdbx_description
1 polymer ?
#
loop_
_entity_poly.entity_id
_entity_poly.type
_entity_poly.pdbx_seq_one_letter_code
_entity_poly.pdbx_strand_id
1 'polypeptide(L)'
;MAGSERRRLTSAFRIILLHLLKWDHQPERRTRSLTTSIRTQRLAVLYQLEDCPSLAPQVPDLIERAYQRARIEASGETDLDETVFPEDLPYTLDEIMTRPIPRPPAP
;
A
#
# COMPACT_ATOMS: atom_id res chain seq x y z
N MET A 1 8.73 -20.04 -7.68
CA MET A 1 8.20 -20.60 -6.40
C MET A 1 7.04 -19.76 -5.90
N ALA A 2 5.91 -20.40 -5.66
CA ALA A 2 4.67 -19.71 -5.27
C ALA A 2 4.82 -18.85 -4.00
N GLY A 3 5.61 -19.33 -3.00
CA GLY A 3 5.84 -18.58 -1.77
C GLY A 3 6.58 -17.27 -2.00
N SER A 4 7.53 -17.25 -2.92
CA SER A 4 8.29 -16.05 -3.26
C SER A 4 7.41 -15.01 -3.96
N GLU A 5 6.55 -15.44 -4.86
CA GLU A 5 5.64 -14.55 -5.58
C GLU A 5 4.58 -13.97 -4.65
N ARG A 6 4.05 -14.78 -3.72
CA ARG A 6 3.13 -14.28 -2.70
C ARG A 6 3.78 -13.21 -1.83
N ARG A 7 5.03 -13.42 -1.42
CA ARG A 7 5.75 -12.45 -0.61
C ARG A 7 5.98 -11.14 -1.34
N ARG A 8 6.32 -11.20 -2.63
CA ARG A 8 6.51 -10.00 -3.45
C ARG A 8 5.22 -9.21 -3.58
N LEU A 9 4.12 -9.91 -3.84
CA LEU A 9 2.82 -9.26 -4.00
C LEU A 9 2.37 -8.64 -2.67
N THR A 10 2.52 -9.38 -1.56
CA THR A 10 2.20 -8.87 -0.23
C THR A 10 3.04 -7.62 0.09
N SER A 11 4.33 -7.64 -0.25
CA SER A 11 5.22 -6.51 -0.01
C SER A 11 4.81 -5.28 -0.82
N ALA A 12 4.40 -5.46 -2.08
CA ALA A 12 3.93 -4.36 -2.91
C ALA A 12 2.67 -3.72 -2.30
N PHE A 13 1.71 -4.53 -1.87
CA PHE A 13 0.52 -4.03 -1.19
C PHE A 13 0.87 -3.32 0.12
N ARG A 14 1.80 -3.86 0.89
CA ARG A 14 2.24 -3.24 2.14
C ARG A 14 2.77 -1.83 1.90
N ILE A 15 3.59 -1.66 0.88
CA ILE A 15 4.16 -0.34 0.55
C ILE A 15 3.06 0.63 0.12
N ILE A 16 2.12 0.18 -0.73
CA ILE A 16 0.99 1.02 -1.12
C ILE A 16 0.19 1.47 0.11
N LEU A 17 -0.16 0.51 0.97
CA LEU A 17 -0.96 0.78 2.16
C LEU A 17 -0.25 1.70 3.14
N LEU A 18 1.04 1.47 3.37
CA LEU A 18 1.86 2.35 4.19
C LEU A 18 1.80 3.80 3.69
N HIS A 19 1.98 3.99 2.39
CA HIS A 19 1.99 5.32 1.81
C HIS A 19 0.60 5.96 1.77
N LEU A 20 -0.47 5.17 1.60
CA LEU A 20 -1.83 5.67 1.70
C LEU A 20 -2.14 6.15 3.13
N LEU A 21 -1.71 5.41 4.13
CA LEU A 21 -1.87 5.83 5.54
C LEU A 21 -1.13 7.14 5.80
N LYS A 22 0.09 7.25 5.33
CA LYS A 22 0.86 8.50 5.45
C LYS A 22 0.18 9.65 4.71
N TRP A 23 -0.31 9.39 3.53
CA TRP A 23 -1.01 10.38 2.72
C TRP A 23 -2.25 10.93 3.43
N ASP A 24 -3.05 10.04 4.01
CA ASP A 24 -4.30 10.42 4.66
C ASP A 24 -4.12 11.05 6.03
N HIS A 25 -3.10 10.61 6.79
CA HIS A 25 -2.91 11.04 8.18
C HIS A 25 -1.90 12.17 8.34
N GLN A 26 -1.13 12.48 7.30
CA GLN A 26 -0.18 13.60 7.31
C GLN A 26 -0.31 14.44 6.03
N PRO A 27 -1.45 15.11 5.82
CA PRO A 27 -1.63 15.88 4.58
C PRO A 27 -0.57 16.95 4.34
N GLU A 28 0.02 17.49 5.43
CA GLU A 28 1.10 18.48 5.34
C GLU A 28 2.43 17.88 4.87
N ARG A 29 2.53 16.56 4.82
CA ARG A 29 3.75 15.86 4.40
C ARG A 29 3.56 15.07 3.10
N ARG A 30 2.61 15.47 2.29
CA ARG A 30 2.40 14.86 0.98
C ARG A 30 3.51 15.30 0.05
N THR A 31 4.27 14.33 -0.46
CA THR A 31 5.42 14.59 -1.31
C THR A 31 5.28 13.88 -2.65
N ARG A 32 6.08 14.33 -3.63
CA ARG A 32 6.16 13.66 -4.94
C ARG A 32 6.67 12.23 -4.77
N SER A 33 7.53 12.00 -3.79
CA SER A 33 8.06 10.67 -3.48
C SER A 33 6.96 9.70 -3.06
N LEU A 34 6.00 10.14 -2.23
CA LEU A 34 4.86 9.30 -1.84
C LEU A 34 4.02 8.90 -3.06
N THR A 35 3.71 9.87 -3.92
CA THR A 35 2.97 9.60 -5.16
C THR A 35 3.72 8.61 -6.05
N THR A 36 5.01 8.83 -6.22
CA THR A 36 5.85 7.96 -7.05
C THR A 36 5.87 6.53 -6.51
N SER A 37 6.05 6.37 -5.20
CA SER A 37 6.07 5.05 -4.56
C SER A 37 4.76 4.31 -4.76
N ILE A 38 3.62 5.00 -4.57
CA ILE A 38 2.30 4.39 -4.76
C ILE A 38 2.14 3.94 -6.22
N ARG A 39 2.48 4.80 -7.18
CA ARG A 39 2.35 4.47 -8.60
C ARG A 39 3.25 3.30 -9.00
N THR A 40 4.50 3.30 -8.54
CA THR A 40 5.46 2.23 -8.83
C THR A 40 4.97 0.90 -8.29
N GLN A 41 4.47 0.87 -7.06
CA GLN A 41 4.00 -0.36 -6.46
C GLN A 41 2.69 -0.86 -7.05
N ARG A 42 1.79 0.05 -7.46
CA ARG A 42 0.59 -0.33 -8.20
C ARG A 42 0.95 -1.05 -9.49
N LEU A 43 1.94 -0.55 -10.20
CA LEU A 43 2.44 -1.16 -11.43
C LEU A 43 3.03 -2.53 -11.14
N ALA A 44 3.80 -2.66 -10.06
CA ALA A 44 4.37 -3.94 -9.63
C ALA A 44 3.28 -4.98 -9.36
N VAL A 45 2.19 -4.58 -8.70
CA VAL A 45 1.05 -5.47 -8.46
C VAL A 45 0.47 -5.99 -9.77
N LEU A 46 0.25 -5.08 -10.73
CA LEU A 46 -0.33 -5.45 -12.03
C LEU A 46 0.57 -6.46 -12.76
N TYR A 47 1.87 -6.21 -12.79
CA TYR A 47 2.82 -7.10 -13.47
C TYR A 47 2.90 -8.46 -12.79
N GLN A 48 2.89 -8.50 -11.45
CA GLN A 48 2.94 -9.77 -10.74
C GLN A 48 1.69 -10.60 -10.93
N LEU A 49 0.52 -9.97 -10.98
CA LEU A 49 -0.73 -10.68 -11.25
C LEU A 49 -0.82 -11.14 -12.71
N GLU A 50 -0.21 -10.39 -13.62
CA GLU A 50 -0.09 -10.78 -15.03
C GLU A 50 0.81 -12.00 -15.19
N ASP A 51 1.96 -11.99 -14.49
CA ASP A 51 2.94 -13.09 -14.53
C ASP A 51 2.46 -14.34 -13.78
N CYS A 52 1.66 -14.16 -12.73
CA CYS A 52 1.17 -15.25 -11.90
C CYS A 52 -0.33 -15.08 -11.59
N PRO A 53 -1.21 -15.34 -12.59
CA PRO A 53 -2.65 -15.12 -12.42
C PRO A 53 -3.29 -15.94 -11.30
N SER A 54 -2.67 -17.06 -10.91
CA SER A 54 -3.18 -17.92 -9.84
C SER A 54 -3.18 -17.23 -8.48
N LEU A 55 -2.48 -16.09 -8.34
CA LEU A 55 -2.49 -15.32 -7.10
C LEU A 55 -3.74 -14.44 -6.94
N ALA A 56 -4.46 -14.16 -8.02
CA ALA A 56 -5.61 -13.26 -7.97
C ALA A 56 -6.65 -13.63 -6.89
N PRO A 57 -7.05 -14.90 -6.73
CA PRO A 57 -8.00 -15.27 -5.68
C PRO A 57 -7.47 -15.05 -4.25
N GLN A 58 -6.17 -14.94 -4.08
CA GLN A 58 -5.53 -14.76 -2.78
C GLN A 58 -5.39 -13.28 -2.39
N VAL A 59 -5.64 -12.37 -3.32
CA VAL A 59 -5.41 -10.93 -3.10
C VAL A 59 -6.09 -10.39 -1.84
N PRO A 60 -7.37 -10.69 -1.54
CA PRO A 60 -7.99 -10.18 -0.31
C PRO A 60 -7.21 -10.55 0.95
N ASP A 61 -6.76 -11.81 1.07
CA ASP A 61 -5.97 -12.27 2.20
C ASP A 61 -4.60 -11.57 2.28
N LEU A 62 -3.96 -11.40 1.14
CA LEU A 62 -2.64 -10.76 1.08
C LEU A 62 -2.72 -9.30 1.49
N ILE A 63 -3.79 -8.61 1.11
CA ILE A 63 -4.02 -7.22 1.48
C ILE A 63 -4.21 -7.09 3.00
N GLU A 64 -4.98 -7.99 3.60
CA GLU A 64 -5.20 -7.97 5.04
C GLU A 64 -3.89 -8.15 5.81
N ARG A 65 -3.06 -9.10 5.39
CA ARG A 65 -1.75 -9.31 5.99
C ARG A 65 -0.84 -8.10 5.79
N ALA A 66 -0.86 -7.54 4.61
CA ALA A 66 -0.06 -6.36 4.28
C ALA A 66 -0.46 -5.18 5.15
N TYR A 67 -1.76 -4.99 5.37
CA TYR A 67 -2.25 -3.88 6.16
C TYR A 67 -1.79 -3.95 7.63
N GLN A 68 -1.79 -5.13 8.22
CA GLN A 68 -1.35 -5.27 9.62
C GLN A 68 0.10 -4.78 9.80
N ARG A 69 0.96 -5.10 8.84
CA ARG A 69 2.35 -4.62 8.88
C ARG A 69 2.44 -3.12 8.53
N ALA A 70 1.70 -2.68 7.53
CA ALA A 70 1.72 -1.29 7.11
C ALA A 70 1.28 -0.35 8.23
N ARG A 71 0.29 -0.76 9.02
CA ARG A 71 -0.21 0.01 10.16
C ARG A 71 0.88 0.23 11.21
N ILE A 72 1.62 -0.81 11.55
CA ILE A 72 2.72 -0.72 12.50
C ILE A 72 3.84 0.17 11.95
N GLU A 73 4.21 -0.04 10.70
CA GLU A 73 5.25 0.74 10.05
C GLU A 73 4.87 2.21 9.91
N ALA A 74 3.58 2.49 9.61
CA ALA A 74 3.09 3.87 9.53
C ALA A 74 3.25 4.59 10.87
N SER A 75 2.95 3.92 11.98
CA SER A 75 3.16 4.47 13.31
C SER A 75 4.64 4.80 13.53
N GLY A 76 5.53 3.89 13.18
CA GLY A 76 6.97 4.10 13.34
C GLY A 76 7.52 5.25 12.48
N GLU A 77 7.01 5.40 11.26
CA GLU A 77 7.51 6.41 10.33
C GLU A 77 6.90 7.80 10.53
N THR A 78 5.73 7.88 11.15
CA THR A 78 5.05 9.15 11.38
C THR A 78 5.17 9.66 12.81
N ASP A 79 5.62 8.82 13.71
CA ASP A 79 5.59 9.08 15.17
C ASP A 79 4.18 9.29 15.73
N LEU A 80 3.15 8.92 14.96
CA LEU A 80 1.78 8.90 15.45
C LEU A 80 1.51 7.58 16.15
N ASP A 81 0.70 7.61 17.21
CA ASP A 81 0.31 6.41 17.92
C ASP A 81 -0.41 5.45 16.97
N GLU A 82 -0.18 4.15 17.13
CA GLU A 82 -0.77 3.13 16.28
C GLU A 82 -2.31 3.21 16.24
N THR A 83 -2.92 3.63 17.35
CA THR A 83 -4.38 3.78 17.45
C THR A 83 -4.96 4.88 16.57
N VAL A 84 -4.12 5.78 16.04
CA VAL A 84 -4.56 6.79 15.07
C VAL A 84 -5.01 6.14 13.77
N PHE A 85 -4.41 4.99 13.42
CA PHE A 85 -4.73 4.27 12.20
C PHE A 85 -5.83 3.23 12.48
N PRO A 86 -6.83 3.09 11.58
CA PRO A 86 -7.89 2.10 11.79
C PRO A 86 -7.33 0.71 12.04
N GLU A 87 -7.96 -0.03 12.96
CA GLU A 87 -7.57 -1.40 13.25
C GLU A 87 -7.87 -2.33 12.07
N ASP A 88 -9.03 -2.12 11.44
CA ASP A 88 -9.43 -2.86 10.25
C ASP A 88 -9.02 -2.09 8.98
N LEU A 89 -8.74 -2.83 7.93
CA LEU A 89 -8.36 -2.27 6.63
C LEU A 89 -9.39 -1.22 6.17
N PRO A 90 -8.99 0.06 6.03
CA PRO A 90 -9.94 1.14 5.71
C PRO A 90 -10.10 1.38 4.22
N TYR A 91 -9.45 0.60 3.37
CA TYR A 91 -9.44 0.81 1.92
C TYR A 91 -9.99 -0.40 1.19
N THR A 92 -10.76 -0.15 0.13
CA THR A 92 -11.16 -1.21 -0.81
C THR A 92 -10.02 -1.51 -1.77
N LEU A 93 -10.06 -2.66 -2.44
CA LEU A 93 -9.08 -2.98 -3.47
C LEU A 93 -9.06 -1.91 -4.57
N ASP A 94 -10.23 -1.44 -4.97
CA ASP A 94 -10.33 -0.39 -5.98
C ASP A 94 -9.59 0.88 -5.53
N GLU A 95 -9.80 1.30 -4.29
CA GLU A 95 -9.10 2.47 -3.74
C GLU A 95 -7.59 2.26 -3.68
N ILE A 96 -7.16 1.08 -3.25
CA ILE A 96 -5.73 0.74 -3.17
C ILE A 96 -5.08 0.87 -4.55
N MET A 97 -5.76 0.40 -5.59
CA MET A 97 -5.19 0.33 -6.93
C MET A 97 -5.46 1.54 -7.81
N THR A 98 -6.57 2.24 -7.59
CA THR A 98 -7.00 3.25 -8.57
C THR A 98 -7.33 4.62 -7.98
N ARG A 99 -7.39 4.78 -6.66
CA ARG A 99 -7.66 6.09 -6.06
C ARG A 99 -6.66 7.13 -6.58
N PRO A 100 -7.13 8.29 -7.08
CA PRO A 100 -6.22 9.34 -7.52
C PRO A 100 -5.34 9.85 -6.37
N ILE A 101 -4.04 9.85 -6.60
CA ILE A 101 -3.04 10.39 -5.67
C ILE A 101 -2.27 11.47 -6.44
N PRO A 102 -2.78 12.71 -6.42
CA PRO A 102 -2.19 13.77 -7.23
C PRO A 102 -0.75 14.05 -6.86
N ARG A 103 0.10 14.17 -7.87
CA ARG A 103 1.50 14.52 -7.63
C ARG A 103 1.59 15.97 -7.18
N PRO A 104 2.13 16.26 -5.99
CA PRO A 104 2.28 17.64 -5.56
C PRO A 104 3.18 18.43 -6.52
N PRO A 105 3.00 19.75 -6.62
CA PRO A 105 3.87 20.55 -7.46
C PRO A 105 5.32 20.50 -6.98
N ALA A 106 6.27 20.76 -7.89
CA ALA A 106 7.68 20.82 -7.53
C ALA A 106 7.92 21.96 -6.52
N PRO A 107 8.83 21.74 -5.56
CA PRO A 107 9.17 22.77 -4.58
C PRO A 107 9.82 24.00 -5.21
#